data_652dd716c812c4610448e2c2f447bf02
#
_entry.id   652dd716c812c4610448e2c2f447bf02
#
_cell.length_a   1.000
_cell.length_b   1.000
_cell.length_c   1.000
_cell.angle_alpha   90.00
_cell.angle_beta   90.00
_cell.angle_gamma   90.00
#
_symmetry.space_group_name_H-M   'P 1'
#
loop_
_entity.id
_entity.type
_entity.pdbx_description
1 polymer ?
#
loop_
_entity_poly.entity_id
_entity_poly.type
_entity_poly.pdbx_seq_one_letter_code
_entity_poly.pdbx_strand_id
1 'polypeptide(L)'
;MLKNGVNKFDGQTAYLDGSTLNFDILVMAVGVRPNVALLRDADAKVNKGIVVNAKSETTLKDVYACGDCTEYLDVSSNENKIMAILPNAYMQGETAGINMAGGSASFDKAIPMNSIGFFGYHIISAGSYDGEVSIENGDDFIKKFFVADGKLKGFILAGNVD
;
A
#
# COMPACT_ATOMS: atom_id res chain seq x y z
N MET A 1 19.71 -8.81 14.40
CA MET A 1 20.18 -9.12 13.02
C MET A 1 19.35 -8.34 11.99
N LEU A 2 19.54 -7.05 11.93
CA LEU A 2 18.88 -6.23 10.91
C LEU A 2 19.73 -6.22 9.63
N LYS A 3 19.10 -6.26 8.46
CA LYS A 3 19.72 -6.21 7.12
C LYS A 3 20.48 -7.47 6.67
N ASN A 4 20.21 -8.64 7.24
CA ASN A 4 20.72 -9.90 6.73
C ASN A 4 19.61 -10.64 5.96
N GLY A 5 19.90 -11.02 4.72
CA GLY A 5 19.06 -11.92 3.94
C GLY A 5 19.23 -13.36 4.39
N VAL A 6 18.19 -14.16 4.19
CA VAL A 6 18.28 -15.61 4.36
C VAL A 6 18.46 -16.24 2.99
N ASN A 7 19.51 -17.05 2.83
CA ASN A 7 19.87 -17.69 1.56
C ASN A 7 19.17 -19.04 1.38
N LYS A 8 18.96 -19.76 2.48
CA LYS A 8 18.38 -21.11 2.47
C LYS A 8 17.77 -21.44 3.83
N PHE A 9 16.73 -22.26 3.82
CA PHE A 9 16.21 -22.95 4.98
C PHE A 9 16.48 -24.45 4.85
N ASP A 10 16.83 -25.12 5.97
CA ASP A 10 16.98 -26.56 6.05
C ASP A 10 16.48 -27.02 7.43
N GLY A 11 15.32 -27.67 7.46
CA GLY A 11 14.63 -27.98 8.71
C GLY A 11 14.37 -26.69 9.51
N GLN A 12 14.86 -26.64 10.75
CA GLN A 12 14.75 -25.49 11.65
C GLN A 12 15.99 -24.58 11.64
N THR A 13 16.77 -24.61 10.56
CA THR A 13 17.98 -23.78 10.42
C THR A 13 17.84 -22.85 9.23
N ALA A 14 18.05 -21.57 9.47
CA ALA A 14 18.19 -20.53 8.45
C ALA A 14 19.68 -20.25 8.21
N TYR A 15 20.10 -20.25 6.95
CA TYR A 15 21.46 -19.92 6.52
C TYR A 15 21.49 -18.48 6.01
N LEU A 16 22.30 -17.66 6.67
CA LEU A 16 22.54 -16.26 6.33
C LEU A 16 23.96 -16.11 5.74
N ASP A 17 24.31 -14.90 5.30
CA ASP A 17 25.68 -14.62 4.87
C ASP A 17 26.66 -14.71 6.07
N GLY A 18 27.47 -15.78 6.07
CA GLY A 18 28.50 -16.03 7.08
C GLY A 18 28.01 -16.53 8.45
N SER A 19 26.74 -16.89 8.60
CA SER A 19 26.19 -17.41 9.87
C SER A 19 24.96 -18.30 9.68
N THR A 20 24.59 -19.03 10.73
CA THR A 20 23.34 -19.79 10.80
C THR A 20 22.52 -19.38 12.00
N LEU A 21 21.20 -19.50 11.89
CA LEU A 21 20.24 -19.25 12.95
C LEU A 21 19.27 -20.41 13.05
N ASN A 22 19.15 -20.99 14.23
CA ASN A 22 18.11 -21.97 14.52
C ASN A 22 16.84 -21.25 15.01
N PHE A 23 15.67 -21.77 14.60
CA PHE A 23 14.37 -21.23 14.96
C PHE A 23 13.38 -22.35 15.26
N ASP A 24 12.43 -22.09 16.15
CA ASP A 24 11.30 -22.97 16.43
C ASP A 24 10.07 -22.58 15.59
N ILE A 25 9.94 -21.29 15.28
CA ILE A 25 8.84 -20.74 14.47
C ILE A 25 9.41 -19.84 13.39
N LEU A 26 9.00 -20.09 12.14
CA LEU A 26 9.32 -19.25 10.99
C LEU A 26 8.09 -18.45 10.56
N VAL A 27 8.20 -17.12 10.56
CA VAL A 27 7.17 -16.22 10.01
C VAL A 27 7.68 -15.62 8.72
N MET A 28 7.00 -15.92 7.60
CA MET A 28 7.30 -15.36 6.28
C MET A 28 6.35 -14.21 5.97
N ALA A 29 6.83 -12.98 6.12
CA ALA A 29 6.08 -11.74 5.87
C ALA A 29 6.79 -10.91 4.78
N VAL A 30 6.96 -11.51 3.60
CA VAL A 30 7.78 -10.97 2.49
C VAL A 30 6.99 -10.13 1.48
N GLY A 31 5.74 -9.80 1.82
CA GLY A 31 4.83 -9.01 0.99
C GLY A 31 4.16 -9.83 -0.12
N VAL A 32 3.47 -9.12 -1.01
CA VAL A 32 2.70 -9.67 -2.12
C VAL A 32 3.12 -9.04 -3.44
N ARG A 33 2.83 -9.73 -4.54
CA ARG A 33 3.01 -9.21 -5.89
C ARG A 33 1.69 -9.30 -6.64
N PRO A 34 1.27 -8.25 -7.35
CA PRO A 34 0.07 -8.29 -8.17
C PRO A 34 0.15 -9.38 -9.24
N ASN A 35 -0.93 -10.13 -9.42
CA ASN A 35 -1.05 -11.03 -10.55
C ASN A 35 -1.61 -10.24 -11.75
N VAL A 36 -0.75 -9.93 -12.69
CA VAL A 36 -1.06 -9.05 -13.82
C VAL A 36 -0.90 -9.74 -15.19
N ALA A 37 -0.64 -11.04 -15.18
CA ALA A 37 -0.31 -11.79 -16.41
C ALA A 37 -1.40 -11.67 -17.46
N LEU A 38 -2.68 -11.86 -17.11
CA LEU A 38 -3.81 -11.79 -18.01
C LEU A 38 -3.86 -10.47 -18.83
N LEU A 39 -3.65 -9.33 -18.14
CA LEU A 39 -3.71 -8.02 -18.77
C LEU A 39 -2.43 -7.70 -19.53
N ARG A 40 -1.29 -8.19 -19.07
CA ARG A 40 -0.01 -8.06 -19.79
C ARG A 40 -0.04 -8.85 -21.11
N ASP A 41 -0.56 -10.06 -21.10
CA ASP A 41 -0.67 -10.92 -22.28
C ASP A 41 -1.70 -10.39 -23.29
N ALA A 42 -2.62 -9.53 -22.83
CA ALA A 42 -3.58 -8.82 -23.66
C ALA A 42 -3.08 -7.42 -24.11
N ASP A 43 -1.79 -7.10 -23.93
CA ASP A 43 -1.17 -5.82 -24.30
C ASP A 43 -1.72 -4.58 -23.55
N ALA A 44 -2.33 -4.76 -22.38
CA ALA A 44 -2.62 -3.63 -21.50
C ALA A 44 -1.33 -3.03 -20.91
N LYS A 45 -1.35 -1.74 -20.58
CA LYS A 45 -0.23 -1.11 -19.88
C LYS A 45 -0.12 -1.67 -18.47
N VAL A 46 0.99 -2.37 -18.22
CA VAL A 46 1.32 -2.96 -16.92
C VAL A 46 2.74 -2.52 -16.54
N ASN A 47 2.87 -1.89 -15.37
CA ASN A 47 4.17 -1.67 -14.73
C ASN A 47 4.38 -2.75 -13.65
N LYS A 48 4.36 -2.37 -12.36
CA LYS A 48 4.29 -3.32 -11.25
C LYS A 48 2.85 -3.83 -11.06
N GLY A 49 1.86 -2.98 -11.30
CA GLY A 49 0.43 -3.26 -11.33
C GLY A 49 -0.18 -2.94 -12.69
N ILE A 50 -1.46 -3.26 -12.86
CA ILE A 50 -2.26 -2.86 -14.03
C ILE A 50 -2.53 -1.36 -13.92
N VAL A 51 -2.06 -0.57 -14.88
CA VAL A 51 -2.25 0.89 -14.87
C VAL A 51 -3.70 1.20 -15.20
N VAL A 52 -4.36 1.94 -14.27
CA VAL A 52 -5.73 2.40 -14.44
C VAL A 52 -5.83 3.91 -14.23
N ASN A 53 -6.84 4.52 -14.87
CA ASN A 53 -7.20 5.91 -14.63
C ASN A 53 -8.19 6.06 -13.43
N ALA A 54 -8.63 7.28 -13.16
CA ALA A 54 -9.58 7.56 -12.08
C ALA A 54 -10.95 6.88 -12.26
N LYS A 55 -11.27 6.42 -13.45
CA LYS A 55 -12.51 5.65 -13.75
C LYS A 55 -12.34 4.15 -13.62
N SER A 56 -11.17 3.68 -13.15
CA SER A 56 -10.76 2.27 -13.14
C SER A 56 -10.64 1.64 -14.53
N GLU A 57 -10.54 2.44 -15.59
CA GLU A 57 -10.32 1.97 -16.96
C GLU A 57 -8.84 1.62 -17.16
N THR A 58 -8.58 0.50 -17.80
CA THR A 58 -7.24 0.12 -18.28
C THR A 58 -6.93 0.84 -19.60
N THR A 59 -5.79 0.55 -20.21
CA THR A 59 -5.47 1.05 -21.56
C THR A 59 -6.19 0.31 -22.67
N LEU A 60 -6.85 -0.81 -22.36
CA LEU A 60 -7.69 -1.52 -23.31
C LEU A 60 -9.12 -0.99 -23.24
N LYS A 61 -9.72 -0.80 -24.42
CA LYS A 61 -11.09 -0.32 -24.51
C LYS A 61 -12.06 -1.32 -23.84
N ASP A 62 -12.99 -0.79 -23.04
CA ASP A 62 -14.04 -1.53 -22.36
C ASP A 62 -13.52 -2.59 -21.35
N VAL A 63 -12.24 -2.44 -20.90
CA VAL A 63 -11.63 -3.30 -19.90
C VAL A 63 -11.29 -2.49 -18.66
N TYR A 64 -11.80 -2.93 -17.53
CA TYR A 64 -11.63 -2.31 -16.21
C TYR A 64 -10.79 -3.20 -15.30
N ALA A 65 -10.07 -2.58 -14.38
CA ALA A 65 -9.38 -3.29 -13.30
C ALA A 65 -9.49 -2.51 -11.99
N CYS A 66 -9.56 -3.23 -10.88
CA CYS A 66 -9.68 -2.65 -9.54
C CYS A 66 -8.98 -3.51 -8.49
N GLY A 67 -8.70 -2.90 -7.32
CA GLY A 67 -8.12 -3.58 -6.17
C GLY A 67 -6.61 -3.72 -6.24
N ASP A 68 -6.08 -4.66 -5.48
CA ASP A 68 -4.65 -4.82 -5.16
C ASP A 68 -3.74 -5.08 -6.36
N CYS A 69 -4.31 -5.49 -7.50
CA CYS A 69 -3.55 -5.69 -8.72
C CYS A 69 -3.34 -4.43 -9.56
N THR A 70 -3.93 -3.30 -9.16
CA THR A 70 -3.91 -2.05 -9.94
C THR A 70 -2.83 -1.07 -9.45
N GLU A 71 -2.39 -0.24 -10.39
CA GLU A 71 -1.47 0.87 -10.17
C GLU A 71 -2.15 2.16 -10.62
N TYR A 72 -2.33 3.09 -9.70
CA TYR A 72 -3.13 4.29 -9.88
C TYR A 72 -2.58 5.46 -9.04
N LEU A 73 -3.12 6.67 -9.26
CA LEU A 73 -2.61 7.89 -8.67
C LEU A 73 -2.80 7.93 -7.15
N ASP A 74 -1.69 8.04 -6.42
CA ASP A 74 -1.63 8.47 -5.03
C ASP A 74 -1.63 9.99 -4.99
N VAL A 75 -2.73 10.60 -4.54
CA VAL A 75 -2.87 12.07 -4.53
C VAL A 75 -1.98 12.75 -3.49
N SER A 76 -1.48 12.02 -2.50
CA SER A 76 -0.59 12.58 -1.48
C SER A 76 0.82 12.85 -2.01
N SER A 77 1.32 11.99 -2.91
CA SER A 77 2.63 12.09 -3.53
C SER A 77 2.60 12.51 -5.00
N ASN A 78 1.42 12.51 -5.63
CA ASN A 78 1.21 12.73 -7.07
C ASN A 78 1.96 11.71 -7.95
N GLU A 79 2.07 10.47 -7.49
CA GLU A 79 2.72 9.37 -8.20
C GLU A 79 1.78 8.18 -8.34
N ASN A 80 1.92 7.42 -9.43
CA ASN A 80 1.21 6.16 -9.54
C ASN A 80 1.86 5.09 -8.67
N LYS A 81 1.04 4.42 -7.85
CA LYS A 81 1.46 3.38 -6.91
C LYS A 81 0.44 2.25 -6.83
N ILE A 82 0.92 1.08 -6.43
CA ILE A 82 0.05 0.02 -5.94
C ILE A 82 -0.28 0.35 -4.49
N MET A 83 -1.55 0.54 -4.19
CA MET A 83 -2.04 0.77 -2.84
C MET A 83 -3.02 -0.35 -2.47
N ALA A 84 -2.44 -1.50 -2.09
CA ALA A 84 -3.15 -2.73 -1.76
C ALA A 84 -3.79 -2.62 -0.36
N ILE A 85 -4.90 -1.91 -0.28
CA ILE A 85 -5.69 -1.69 0.93
C ILE A 85 -7.18 -1.82 0.66
N LEU A 86 -7.92 -2.44 1.57
CA LEU A 86 -9.34 -2.74 1.42
C LEU A 86 -10.21 -1.53 1.07
N PRO A 87 -10.11 -0.36 1.72
CA PRO A 87 -10.93 0.79 1.36
C PRO A 87 -10.77 1.22 -0.09
N ASN A 88 -9.52 1.29 -0.59
CA ASN A 88 -9.26 1.67 -1.98
C ASN A 88 -9.77 0.61 -2.96
N ALA A 89 -9.58 -0.67 -2.65
CA ALA A 89 -10.08 -1.77 -3.48
C ALA A 89 -11.61 -1.73 -3.62
N TYR A 90 -12.32 -1.45 -2.52
CA TYR A 90 -13.77 -1.31 -2.53
C TYR A 90 -14.23 -0.13 -3.39
N MET A 91 -13.67 1.07 -3.17
CA MET A 91 -14.01 2.28 -3.92
C MET A 91 -13.69 2.17 -5.41
N GLN A 92 -12.59 1.52 -5.76
CA GLN A 92 -12.27 1.22 -7.16
C GLN A 92 -13.26 0.24 -7.77
N GLY A 93 -13.64 -0.82 -7.03
CA GLY A 93 -14.63 -1.80 -7.48
C GLY A 93 -15.99 -1.16 -7.76
N GLU A 94 -16.46 -0.30 -6.86
CA GLU A 94 -17.69 0.47 -7.04
C GLU A 94 -17.60 1.38 -8.28
N THR A 95 -16.48 2.13 -8.41
CA THR A 95 -16.23 2.99 -9.57
C THR A 95 -16.24 2.21 -10.89
N ALA A 96 -15.54 1.07 -10.93
CA ALA A 96 -15.53 0.19 -12.10
C ALA A 96 -16.93 -0.32 -12.43
N GLY A 97 -17.67 -0.82 -11.44
CA GLY A 97 -19.02 -1.35 -11.64
C GLY A 97 -20.00 -0.30 -12.19
N ILE A 98 -19.99 0.92 -11.67
CA ILE A 98 -20.82 2.02 -12.17
C ILE A 98 -20.47 2.35 -13.63
N ASN A 99 -19.18 2.45 -13.96
CA ASN A 99 -18.74 2.78 -15.31
C ASN A 99 -19.03 1.65 -16.32
N MET A 100 -18.85 0.40 -15.92
CA MET A 100 -19.22 -0.77 -16.73
C MET A 100 -20.73 -0.83 -17.03
N ALA A 101 -21.55 -0.32 -16.11
CA ALA A 101 -23.01 -0.22 -16.29
C ALA A 101 -23.45 1.00 -17.12
N GLY A 102 -22.52 1.76 -17.69
CA GLY A 102 -22.80 2.95 -18.50
C GLY A 102 -23.00 4.24 -17.68
N GLY A 103 -22.70 4.21 -16.39
CA GLY A 103 -22.68 5.40 -15.52
C GLY A 103 -21.38 6.20 -15.67
N SER A 104 -21.20 7.19 -14.78
CA SER A 104 -19.96 7.97 -14.74
C SER A 104 -19.55 8.20 -13.28
N ALA A 105 -18.54 7.47 -12.85
CA ALA A 105 -17.93 7.59 -11.52
C ALA A 105 -16.42 7.79 -11.63
N SER A 106 -15.82 8.40 -10.60
CA SER A 106 -14.38 8.66 -10.52
C SER A 106 -13.90 8.43 -9.10
N PHE A 107 -12.78 7.72 -8.96
CA PHE A 107 -12.04 7.56 -7.72
C PHE A 107 -10.69 8.27 -7.85
N ASP A 108 -10.66 9.51 -7.39
CA ASP A 108 -9.52 10.45 -7.48
C ASP A 108 -9.00 10.92 -6.12
N LYS A 109 -9.29 10.16 -5.05
CA LYS A 109 -8.96 10.49 -3.66
C LYS A 109 -8.09 9.43 -2.98
N ALA A 110 -7.43 8.61 -3.78
CA ALA A 110 -6.65 7.51 -3.26
C ALA A 110 -5.39 8.01 -2.54
N ILE A 111 -5.23 7.57 -1.30
CA ILE A 111 -4.02 7.76 -0.51
C ILE A 111 -3.62 6.42 0.13
N PRO A 112 -2.33 6.16 0.34
CA PRO A 112 -1.92 5.05 1.19
C PRO A 112 -2.40 5.31 2.61
N MET A 113 -2.97 4.30 3.25
CA MET A 113 -3.37 4.35 4.65
C MET A 113 -3.20 3.00 5.33
N ASN A 114 -2.97 3.03 6.61
CA ASN A 114 -2.90 1.83 7.43
C ASN A 114 -3.44 2.13 8.82
N SER A 115 -4.16 1.16 9.39
CA SER A 115 -4.62 1.20 10.78
C SER A 115 -4.43 -0.20 11.36
N ILE A 116 -3.67 -0.30 12.42
CA ILE A 116 -3.33 -1.57 13.04
C ILE A 116 -3.32 -1.42 14.56
N GLY A 117 -3.87 -2.41 15.25
CA GLY A 117 -3.90 -2.46 16.71
C GLY A 117 -3.30 -3.75 17.23
N PHE A 118 -2.37 -3.64 18.20
CA PHE A 118 -1.76 -4.77 18.90
C PHE A 118 -1.75 -4.50 20.38
N PHE A 119 -2.27 -5.43 21.17
CA PHE A 119 -2.18 -5.40 22.66
C PHE A 119 -2.62 -4.06 23.28
N GLY A 120 -3.65 -3.43 22.72
CA GLY A 120 -4.15 -2.12 23.15
C GLY A 120 -3.34 -0.92 22.63
N TYR A 121 -2.33 -1.14 21.80
CA TYR A 121 -1.57 -0.09 21.17
C TYR A 121 -2.01 0.07 19.72
N HIS A 122 -2.48 1.27 19.32
CA HIS A 122 -2.93 1.57 17.98
C HIS A 122 -1.90 2.38 17.20
N ILE A 123 -1.76 2.08 15.92
CA ILE A 123 -0.98 2.88 14.97
C ILE A 123 -1.86 3.16 13.76
N ILE A 124 -2.01 4.43 13.42
CA ILE A 124 -2.74 4.90 12.24
C ILE A 124 -1.78 5.74 11.42
N SER A 125 -1.75 5.51 10.13
CA SER A 125 -0.96 6.34 9.23
C SER A 125 -1.69 6.55 7.91
N ALA A 126 -1.48 7.70 7.28
CA ALA A 126 -2.01 7.99 5.96
C ALA A 126 -1.12 8.97 5.19
N GLY A 127 -1.21 8.93 3.87
CA GLY A 127 -0.56 9.86 2.97
C GLY A 127 0.93 9.61 2.76
N SER A 128 1.63 10.62 2.28
CA SER A 128 3.06 10.65 2.03
C SER A 128 3.82 11.17 3.26
N TYR A 129 5.04 10.69 3.46
CA TYR A 129 5.91 11.12 4.56
C TYR A 129 6.98 12.13 4.09
N ASP A 130 6.69 12.85 3.01
CA ASP A 130 7.56 13.87 2.44
C ASP A 130 7.28 15.25 3.06
N GLY A 131 8.34 16.09 3.15
CA GLY A 131 8.25 17.44 3.65
C GLY A 131 8.78 17.63 5.06
N GLU A 132 8.41 18.77 5.67
CA GLU A 132 8.77 19.08 7.05
C GLU A 132 7.95 18.23 8.02
N VAL A 133 8.61 17.70 9.06
CA VAL A 133 7.95 16.89 10.06
C VAL A 133 7.74 17.69 11.35
N SER A 134 6.50 17.72 11.83
CA SER A 134 6.15 18.15 13.18
C SER A 134 5.90 16.91 14.04
N ILE A 135 6.49 16.87 15.22
CA ILE A 135 6.39 15.73 16.15
C ILE A 135 5.82 16.22 17.48
N GLU A 136 4.77 15.56 17.94
CA GLU A 136 4.18 15.71 19.25
C GLU A 136 4.30 14.36 19.99
N ASN A 137 4.86 14.37 21.19
CA ASN A 137 5.08 13.19 22.01
C ASN A 137 4.42 13.37 23.37
N GLY A 138 3.80 12.30 23.88
CA GLY A 138 3.37 12.15 25.26
C GLY A 138 3.95 10.87 25.85
N ASP A 139 3.54 10.53 27.06
CA ASP A 139 4.02 9.32 27.77
C ASP A 139 3.54 8.03 27.06
N ASP A 140 2.37 8.07 26.43
CA ASP A 140 1.68 6.93 25.81
C ASP A 140 1.30 7.16 24.34
N PHE A 141 1.75 8.25 23.72
CA PHE A 141 1.49 8.51 22.31
C PHE A 141 2.66 9.20 21.60
N ILE A 142 2.63 9.07 20.27
CA ILE A 142 3.44 9.86 19.35
C ILE A 142 2.59 10.26 18.14
N LYS A 143 2.64 11.55 17.76
CA LYS A 143 2.00 12.07 16.54
C LYS A 143 3.07 12.70 15.66
N LYS A 144 3.09 12.32 14.39
CA LYS A 144 3.95 12.92 13.37
C LYS A 144 3.09 13.43 12.24
N PHE A 145 3.30 14.67 11.84
CA PHE A 145 2.64 15.29 10.72
C PHE A 145 3.67 15.73 9.70
N PHE A 146 3.44 15.41 8.44
CA PHE A 146 4.32 15.72 7.32
C PHE A 146 3.66 16.81 6.48
N VAL A 147 4.33 17.96 6.35
CA VAL A 147 3.80 19.15 5.68
C VAL A 147 4.73 19.58 4.56
N ALA A 148 4.22 19.75 3.35
CA ALA A 148 4.94 20.35 2.24
C ALA A 148 4.03 21.34 1.52
N ASP A 149 4.58 22.49 1.10
CA ASP A 149 3.86 23.57 0.42
C ASP A 149 2.63 24.07 1.22
N GLY A 150 2.75 24.12 2.55
CA GLY A 150 1.67 24.52 3.46
C GLY A 150 0.49 23.54 3.53
N LYS A 151 0.64 22.32 3.02
CA LYS A 151 -0.40 21.27 3.02
C LYS A 151 0.05 20.05 3.79
N LEU A 152 -0.86 19.46 4.57
CA LEU A 152 -0.64 18.17 5.19
C LEU A 152 -0.55 17.09 4.09
N LYS A 153 0.59 16.44 4.00
CA LYS A 153 0.86 15.33 3.05
C LYS A 153 0.58 13.98 3.65
N GLY A 154 0.83 13.82 4.94
CA GLY A 154 0.60 12.57 5.64
C GLY A 154 0.80 12.70 7.13
N PHE A 155 0.47 11.63 7.85
CA PHE A 155 0.64 11.56 9.30
C PHE A 155 0.90 10.13 9.78
N ILE A 156 1.49 10.02 10.96
CA ILE A 156 1.59 8.80 11.75
C ILE A 156 1.14 9.12 13.16
N LEU A 157 0.14 8.42 13.65
CA LEU A 157 -0.38 8.50 15.00
C LEU A 157 -0.17 7.13 15.67
N ALA A 158 0.42 7.09 16.83
CA ALA A 158 0.67 5.83 17.55
C ALA A 158 0.41 5.99 19.05
N GLY A 159 -0.22 4.99 19.64
CA GLY A 159 -0.59 4.96 21.06
C GLY A 159 -1.98 5.52 21.34
N ASN A 160 -2.15 6.19 22.47
CA ASN A 160 -3.40 6.86 22.86
C ASN A 160 -3.50 8.20 22.14
N VAL A 161 -4.21 8.25 21.03
CA VAL A 161 -4.25 9.37 20.08
C VAL A 161 -5.64 10.01 19.95
N ASP A 162 -6.54 9.73 20.86
CA ASP A 162 -7.87 10.30 20.95
C ASP A 162 -7.85 11.81 21.23
#